data_d4b255ed6bd1a365bfb3d18f3df1da47
#
_entry.id   d4b255ed6bd1a365bfb3d18f3df1da47
#
_cell.length_a   1.000
_cell.length_b   1.000
_cell.length_c   1.000
_cell.angle_alpha   90.00
_cell.angle_beta   90.00
_cell.angle_gamma   90.00
#
_symmetry.space_group_name_H-M   'P 1'
#
loop_
_entity.id
_entity.type
_entity.pdbx_description
1 polymer ?
#
loop_
_entity_poly.entity_id
_entity_poly.type
_entity_poly.pdbx_seq_one_letter_code
_entity_poly.pdbx_strand_id
1 'polypeptide(L)'
;MKLYKYRADIYRDLLTLVNNQIYAPTVQNLNDPAETIVNDSKMYEVFNLIEKSGLSINIAKDNYAKIIAQARTELGIFSLSKTVINELLWAYYTNGHKGFCIEYDYEQLQKSLSNGHLHSVLNVQYKDDTPEFSMNSITNISENPVQFLKCLIATKSMAWEREEEIRITLYSSGLFEISPESVTGIYFGLRMPESDKELIINSLKGRNVKYYQMKLKPNSYLLEAELIK
;
A
#
# COMPACT_ATOMS: atom_id res chain seq x y z
N MET A 1 -10.22 -1.40 13.18
CA MET A 1 -9.77 -2.50 12.27
C MET A 1 -8.25 -2.58 12.32
N LYS A 2 -7.65 -3.80 12.25
CA LYS A 2 -6.20 -3.98 12.23
C LYS A 2 -5.70 -4.15 10.80
N LEU A 3 -4.55 -3.52 10.49
CA LEU A 3 -3.85 -3.62 9.22
C LEU A 3 -2.37 -3.90 9.46
N TYR A 4 -1.71 -4.53 8.51
CA TYR A 4 -0.41 -5.14 8.69
C TYR A 4 0.59 -4.67 7.64
N LYS A 5 1.82 -4.33 8.07
CA LYS A 5 2.93 -3.96 7.19
C LYS A 5 4.11 -4.87 7.43
N TYR A 6 4.44 -5.67 6.45
CA TYR A 6 5.60 -6.56 6.46
C TYR A 6 6.89 -5.79 6.17
N ARG A 7 7.98 -6.12 6.86
CA ARG A 7 9.26 -5.41 6.82
C ARG A 7 10.44 -6.38 6.83
N ALA A 8 11.41 -6.13 5.94
CA ALA A 8 12.61 -6.94 5.78
C ALA A 8 13.87 -6.27 6.34
N ASP A 9 13.95 -4.94 6.28
CA ASP A 9 15.11 -4.16 6.68
C ASP A 9 14.90 -3.57 8.09
N ILE A 10 15.51 -4.24 9.07
CA ILE A 10 15.31 -3.90 10.49
C ILE A 10 15.81 -2.49 10.79
N TYR A 11 17.00 -2.12 10.34
CA TYR A 11 17.60 -0.83 10.70
C TYR A 11 16.80 0.34 10.12
N ARG A 12 16.49 0.31 8.83
CA ARG A 12 15.69 1.34 8.17
C ARG A 12 14.28 1.42 8.75
N ASP A 13 13.62 0.26 8.88
CA ASP A 13 12.22 0.22 9.26
C ASP A 13 12.01 0.48 10.76
N LEU A 14 12.99 0.11 11.61
CA LEU A 14 12.98 0.45 13.03
C LEU A 14 13.13 1.95 13.26
N LEU A 15 13.95 2.63 12.46
CA LEU A 15 14.11 4.08 12.56
C LEU A 15 12.80 4.83 12.35
N THR A 16 12.03 4.48 11.30
CA THR A 16 10.71 5.07 11.07
C THR A 16 9.74 4.76 12.21
N LEU A 17 9.78 3.53 12.72
CA LEU A 17 8.92 3.08 13.81
C LEU A 17 9.21 3.84 15.13
N VAL A 18 10.48 4.01 15.48
CA VAL A 18 10.92 4.76 16.68
C VAL A 18 10.54 6.23 16.58
N ASN A 19 10.65 6.82 15.40
CA ASN A 19 10.29 8.21 15.15
C ASN A 19 8.78 8.45 14.98
N ASN A 20 7.94 7.42 15.13
CA ASN A 20 6.50 7.47 14.85
C ASN A 20 6.20 7.97 13.43
N GLN A 21 6.86 7.40 12.46
CA GLN A 21 6.73 7.77 11.06
C GLN A 21 6.35 6.56 10.20
N ILE A 22 5.67 6.84 9.10
CA ILE A 22 5.52 5.91 7.98
C ILE A 22 6.21 6.50 6.75
N TYR A 23 6.67 5.64 5.85
CA TYR A 23 7.17 6.05 4.54
C TYR A 23 6.21 5.56 3.46
N ALA A 24 5.69 6.50 2.67
CA ALA A 24 4.83 6.23 1.51
C ALA A 24 5.62 6.50 0.22
N PRO A 25 6.09 5.46 -0.50
CA PRO A 25 6.76 5.61 -1.78
C PRO A 25 5.79 6.08 -2.87
N THR A 26 6.33 6.59 -3.97
CA THR A 26 5.55 6.76 -5.21
C THR A 26 5.23 5.40 -5.82
N VAL A 27 4.26 5.37 -6.74
CA VAL A 27 3.89 4.15 -7.48
C VAL A 27 5.11 3.51 -8.17
N GLN A 28 6.00 4.33 -8.74
CA GLN A 28 7.21 3.85 -9.44
C GLN A 28 8.18 3.07 -8.53
N ASN A 29 8.07 3.24 -7.22
CA ASN A 29 8.90 2.57 -6.21
C ASN A 29 8.17 1.40 -5.52
N LEU A 30 7.01 0.99 -6.04
CA LEU A 30 6.33 -0.23 -5.59
C LEU A 30 7.01 -1.48 -6.19
N ASN A 31 6.76 -2.64 -5.59
CA ASN A 31 7.44 -3.89 -5.98
C ASN A 31 7.02 -4.43 -7.34
N ASP A 32 5.74 -4.26 -7.69
CA ASP A 32 5.20 -4.82 -8.93
C ASP A 32 5.41 -3.82 -10.07
N PRO A 33 6.22 -4.14 -11.09
CA PRO A 33 6.41 -3.28 -12.25
C PRO A 33 5.16 -3.11 -13.10
N ALA A 34 4.14 -3.97 -12.91
CA ALA A 34 2.85 -3.88 -13.58
C ALA A 34 1.89 -2.88 -12.89
N GLU A 35 2.31 -2.23 -11.80
CA GLU A 35 1.50 -1.20 -11.14
C GLU A 35 1.16 -0.07 -12.11
N THR A 36 -0.10 0.37 -12.07
CA THR A 36 -0.61 1.44 -12.95
C THR A 36 -0.63 1.15 -14.45
N ILE A 37 -0.53 -0.10 -14.86
CA ILE A 37 -0.83 -0.47 -16.24
C ILE A 37 -2.35 -0.34 -16.43
N VAL A 38 -2.74 0.36 -17.50
CA VAL A 38 -4.15 0.53 -17.90
C VAL A 38 -4.27 0.32 -19.39
N ASN A 39 -5.42 -0.16 -19.83
CA ASN A 39 -5.77 -0.21 -21.23
C ASN A 39 -6.53 1.09 -21.60
N ASP A 40 -5.85 2.00 -22.28
CA ASP A 40 -6.40 3.27 -22.71
C ASP A 40 -6.68 3.33 -24.22
N SER A 41 -6.64 2.19 -24.92
CA SER A 41 -6.86 2.10 -26.36
C SER A 41 -8.20 2.69 -26.81
N LYS A 42 -9.30 2.35 -26.12
CA LYS A 42 -10.62 2.91 -26.39
C LYS A 42 -10.69 4.43 -26.21
N MET A 43 -9.90 4.94 -25.27
CA MET A 43 -9.76 6.36 -25.04
C MET A 43 -9.16 7.06 -26.25
N TYR A 44 -8.03 6.55 -26.73
CA TYR A 44 -7.37 7.11 -27.91
C TYR A 44 -8.22 6.94 -29.18
N GLU A 45 -8.99 5.87 -29.32
CA GLU A 45 -9.96 5.73 -30.41
C GLU A 45 -10.99 6.87 -30.40
N VAL A 46 -11.56 7.18 -29.24
CA VAL A 46 -12.52 8.29 -29.11
C VAL A 46 -11.85 9.64 -29.37
N PHE A 47 -10.66 9.87 -28.85
CA PHE A 47 -9.89 11.07 -29.18
C PHE A 47 -9.70 11.23 -30.68
N ASN A 48 -9.33 10.17 -31.37
CA ASN A 48 -9.16 10.18 -32.83
C ASN A 48 -10.47 10.46 -33.59
N LEU A 49 -11.61 9.93 -33.11
CA LEU A 49 -12.92 10.21 -33.71
C LEU A 49 -13.31 11.68 -33.58
N ILE A 50 -13.09 12.28 -32.42
CA ILE A 50 -13.37 13.70 -32.17
C ILE A 50 -12.48 14.59 -33.05
N GLU A 51 -11.19 14.29 -33.19
CA GLU A 51 -10.28 15.03 -34.08
C GLU A 51 -10.72 14.94 -35.55
N LYS A 52 -11.14 13.77 -36.01
CA LYS A 52 -11.69 13.58 -37.35
C LYS A 52 -12.96 14.39 -37.60
N SER A 53 -13.70 14.74 -36.57
CA SER A 53 -14.87 15.64 -36.69
C SER A 53 -14.51 17.13 -36.74
N GLY A 54 -13.21 17.47 -36.73
CA GLY A 54 -12.71 18.84 -36.81
C GLY A 54 -12.63 19.56 -35.44
N LEU A 55 -12.87 18.87 -34.33
CA LEU A 55 -12.75 19.43 -32.98
C LEU A 55 -11.33 19.22 -32.43
N SER A 56 -10.77 20.26 -31.83
CA SER A 56 -9.47 20.15 -31.13
C SER A 56 -9.64 19.53 -29.75
N ILE A 57 -8.87 18.48 -29.46
CA ILE A 57 -8.87 17.80 -28.15
C ILE A 57 -7.48 17.79 -27.51
N ASN A 58 -6.55 18.60 -28.00
CA ASN A 58 -5.19 18.64 -27.48
C ASN A 58 -5.16 18.89 -25.97
N ILE A 59 -5.99 19.84 -25.49
CA ILE A 59 -6.11 20.15 -24.05
C ILE A 59 -6.59 18.91 -23.26
N ALA A 60 -7.53 18.14 -23.79
CA ALA A 60 -8.04 16.93 -23.12
C ALA A 60 -6.97 15.83 -23.07
N LYS A 61 -6.23 15.61 -24.17
CA LYS A 61 -5.10 14.68 -24.23
C LYS A 61 -3.99 15.07 -23.24
N ASP A 62 -3.62 16.35 -23.22
CA ASP A 62 -2.57 16.87 -22.33
C ASP A 62 -2.99 16.74 -20.83
N ASN A 63 -4.23 17.06 -20.51
CA ASN A 63 -4.74 16.91 -19.15
C ASN A 63 -4.78 15.43 -18.71
N TYR A 64 -5.21 14.53 -19.58
CA TYR A 64 -5.18 13.10 -19.31
C TYR A 64 -3.75 12.62 -19.00
N ALA A 65 -2.80 12.95 -19.89
CA ALA A 65 -1.40 12.57 -19.69
C ALA A 65 -0.80 13.14 -18.39
N LYS A 66 -1.13 14.40 -18.06
CA LYS A 66 -0.70 15.03 -16.79
C LYS A 66 -1.26 14.31 -15.56
N ILE A 67 -2.55 13.98 -15.54
CA ILE A 67 -3.17 13.30 -14.40
C ILE A 67 -2.53 11.92 -14.18
N ILE A 68 -2.29 11.15 -15.24
CA ILE A 68 -1.59 9.87 -15.16
C ILE A 68 -0.17 10.05 -14.62
N ALA A 69 0.57 11.01 -15.15
CA ALA A 69 1.93 11.30 -14.71
C ALA A 69 1.96 11.68 -13.22
N GLN A 70 1.11 12.60 -12.78
CA GLN A 70 1.02 13.02 -11.39
C GLN A 70 0.67 11.86 -10.45
N ALA A 71 -0.31 11.03 -10.81
CA ALA A 71 -0.67 9.86 -10.01
C ALA A 71 0.52 8.89 -9.83
N ARG A 72 1.40 8.77 -10.83
CA ARG A 72 2.57 7.90 -10.79
C ARG A 72 3.76 8.47 -10.03
N THR A 73 3.95 9.79 -10.08
CA THR A 73 5.18 10.44 -9.59
C THR A 73 5.02 11.22 -8.29
N GLU A 74 3.80 11.65 -7.96
CA GLU A 74 3.57 12.54 -6.82
C GLU A 74 2.89 11.83 -5.65
N LEU A 75 1.88 11.00 -5.92
CA LEU A 75 1.14 10.34 -4.85
C LEU A 75 2.01 9.36 -4.04
N GLY A 76 1.92 9.48 -2.72
CA GLY A 76 2.47 8.50 -1.80
C GLY A 76 1.51 7.33 -1.60
N ILE A 77 2.03 6.10 -1.65
CA ILE A 77 1.25 4.87 -1.48
C ILE A 77 1.75 4.12 -0.25
N PHE A 78 0.93 4.05 0.79
CA PHE A 78 1.22 3.22 1.95
C PHE A 78 0.36 1.95 1.89
N SER A 79 0.95 0.88 1.37
CA SER A 79 0.31 -0.42 1.19
C SER A 79 0.33 -1.23 2.48
N LEU A 80 -0.80 -1.78 2.85
CA LEU A 80 -1.04 -2.60 4.04
C LEU A 80 -1.82 -3.86 3.66
N SER A 81 -1.63 -4.95 4.39
CA SER A 81 -2.43 -6.17 4.27
C SER A 81 -3.49 -6.24 5.36
N LYS A 82 -4.59 -6.94 5.09
CA LYS A 82 -5.63 -7.26 6.10
C LYS A 82 -5.27 -8.46 6.96
N THR A 83 -4.23 -9.21 6.62
CA THR A 83 -3.84 -10.43 7.30
C THR A 83 -2.36 -10.43 7.72
N VAL A 84 -2.05 -11.07 8.83
CA VAL A 84 -0.69 -11.32 9.33
C VAL A 84 -0.26 -12.79 9.15
N ILE A 85 -1.20 -13.67 8.78
CA ILE A 85 -0.97 -15.12 8.72
C ILE A 85 -0.77 -15.64 7.28
N ASN A 86 -0.26 -14.82 6.39
CA ASN A 86 -0.02 -15.18 4.99
C ASN A 86 1.46 -15.56 4.77
N GLU A 87 1.71 -16.85 4.48
CA GLU A 87 3.04 -17.41 4.29
C GLU A 87 3.81 -16.75 3.14
N LEU A 88 3.12 -16.39 2.06
CA LEU A 88 3.74 -15.75 0.89
C LEU A 88 4.22 -14.33 1.23
N LEU A 89 3.43 -13.55 1.98
CA LEU A 89 3.85 -12.22 2.42
C LEU A 89 5.05 -12.28 3.36
N TRP A 90 5.08 -13.26 4.25
CA TRP A 90 6.25 -13.50 5.10
C TRP A 90 7.48 -13.91 4.31
N ALA A 91 7.31 -14.70 3.26
CA ALA A 91 8.43 -15.09 2.40
C ALA A 91 8.96 -13.91 1.58
N TYR A 92 8.08 -13.16 0.91
CA TYR A 92 8.48 -12.11 -0.03
C TYR A 92 8.91 -10.82 0.65
N TYR A 93 8.19 -10.38 1.70
CA TYR A 93 8.35 -9.05 2.28
C TYR A 93 9.13 -9.01 3.59
N THR A 94 9.60 -10.15 4.10
CA THR A 94 10.37 -10.22 5.34
C THR A 94 11.69 -10.98 5.21
N ASN A 95 12.28 -10.96 4.02
CA ASN A 95 13.54 -11.66 3.75
C ASN A 95 13.50 -13.14 4.18
N GLY A 96 12.48 -13.88 3.70
CA GLY A 96 12.32 -15.30 4.01
C GLY A 96 12.05 -15.57 5.50
N HIS A 97 11.11 -14.86 6.09
CA HIS A 97 10.70 -14.94 7.51
C HIS A 97 11.75 -14.46 8.53
N LYS A 98 12.76 -13.69 8.12
CA LYS A 98 13.79 -13.12 9.02
C LYS A 98 13.44 -11.72 9.52
N GLY A 99 12.45 -11.08 8.93
CA GLY A 99 11.98 -9.75 9.31
C GLY A 99 10.79 -9.81 10.28
N PHE A 100 10.04 -8.72 10.30
CA PHE A 100 8.90 -8.53 11.20
C PHE A 100 7.69 -7.93 10.48
N CYS A 101 6.55 -7.92 11.16
CA CYS A 101 5.34 -7.28 10.67
C CYS A 101 4.80 -6.32 11.73
N ILE A 102 4.39 -5.13 11.31
CA ILE A 102 3.84 -4.09 12.17
C ILE A 102 2.32 -4.13 12.05
N GLU A 103 1.63 -4.20 13.19
CA GLU A 103 0.19 -4.06 13.29
C GLU A 103 -0.18 -2.61 13.56
N TYR A 104 -1.04 -2.06 12.71
CA TYR A 104 -1.58 -0.73 12.86
C TYR A 104 -3.06 -0.78 13.26
N ASP A 105 -3.44 0.08 14.18
CA ASP A 105 -4.85 0.45 14.35
C ASP A 105 -5.25 1.41 13.24
N TYR A 106 -6.16 0.97 12.37
CA TYR A 106 -6.55 1.73 11.19
C TYR A 106 -7.16 3.10 11.53
N GLU A 107 -7.97 3.17 12.57
CA GLU A 107 -8.66 4.42 12.94
C GLU A 107 -7.67 5.46 13.46
N GLN A 108 -6.72 5.04 14.30
CA GLN A 108 -5.67 5.92 14.80
C GLN A 108 -4.72 6.36 13.68
N LEU A 109 -4.36 5.45 12.78
CA LEU A 109 -3.52 5.74 11.63
C LEU A 109 -4.20 6.73 10.69
N GLN A 110 -5.47 6.50 10.33
CA GLN A 110 -6.25 7.40 9.48
C GLN A 110 -6.39 8.77 10.10
N LYS A 111 -6.71 8.85 11.40
CA LYS A 111 -6.82 10.11 12.14
C LYS A 111 -5.52 10.91 12.10
N SER A 112 -4.38 10.24 12.28
CA SER A 112 -3.06 10.89 12.22
C SER A 112 -2.78 11.52 10.86
N LEU A 113 -3.18 10.83 9.77
CA LEU A 113 -2.92 11.26 8.40
C LEU A 113 -3.97 12.25 7.86
N SER A 114 -5.13 12.37 8.50
CA SER A 114 -6.23 13.24 8.05
C SER A 114 -5.92 14.74 8.13
N ASN A 115 -4.84 15.14 8.77
CA ASN A 115 -4.40 16.53 8.90
C ASN A 115 -3.73 17.07 7.62
N GLY A 116 -4.43 16.96 6.47
CA GLY A 116 -3.96 17.50 5.18
C GLY A 116 -3.05 16.58 4.36
N HIS A 117 -2.77 15.37 4.84
CA HIS A 117 -1.91 14.42 4.11
C HIS A 117 -2.70 13.31 3.41
N LEU A 118 -3.83 12.89 3.98
CA LEU A 118 -4.64 11.80 3.45
C LEU A 118 -5.37 12.22 2.18
N HIS A 119 -5.11 11.52 1.08
CA HIS A 119 -5.84 11.67 -0.18
C HIS A 119 -7.06 10.73 -0.21
N SER A 120 -6.82 9.40 -0.08
CA SER A 120 -7.89 8.40 -0.07
C SER A 120 -7.44 7.08 0.57
N VAL A 121 -8.41 6.20 0.84
CA VAL A 121 -8.17 4.82 1.28
C VAL A 121 -8.87 3.88 0.31
N LEU A 122 -8.12 2.98 -0.30
CA LEU A 122 -8.55 2.15 -1.39
C LEU A 122 -8.33 0.67 -1.08
N ASN A 123 -9.36 -0.16 -1.27
CA ASN A 123 -9.19 -1.62 -1.34
C ASN A 123 -8.69 -1.97 -2.73
N VAL A 124 -7.60 -2.73 -2.81
CA VAL A 124 -7.09 -3.23 -4.09
C VAL A 124 -8.08 -4.24 -4.68
N GLN A 125 -8.36 -4.09 -5.96
CA GLN A 125 -9.14 -5.02 -6.76
C GLN A 125 -8.20 -5.89 -7.58
N TYR A 126 -8.38 -7.20 -7.51
CA TYR A 126 -7.56 -8.15 -8.23
C TYR A 126 -8.27 -8.59 -9.50
N LYS A 127 -7.58 -8.56 -10.64
CA LYS A 127 -8.12 -8.88 -11.96
C LYS A 127 -7.06 -9.52 -12.84
N ASP A 128 -7.48 -10.37 -13.78
CA ASP A 128 -6.59 -10.92 -14.80
C ASP A 128 -6.32 -9.91 -15.91
N ASP A 129 -7.30 -9.07 -16.22
CA ASP A 129 -7.19 -8.04 -17.24
C ASP A 129 -6.82 -6.69 -16.64
N THR A 130 -6.04 -5.91 -17.39
CA THR A 130 -5.74 -4.53 -17.03
C THR A 130 -6.99 -3.68 -17.00
N PRO A 131 -7.12 -2.72 -16.06
CA PRO A 131 -8.26 -1.83 -16.01
C PRO A 131 -8.35 -0.99 -17.29
N GLU A 132 -9.57 -0.82 -17.79
CA GLU A 132 -9.86 -0.05 -18.98
C GLU A 132 -10.47 1.29 -18.62
N PHE A 133 -9.97 2.36 -19.23
CA PHE A 133 -10.60 3.66 -19.13
C PHE A 133 -11.63 3.87 -20.22
N SER A 134 -12.84 4.25 -19.83
CA SER A 134 -13.90 4.69 -20.71
C SER A 134 -13.99 6.22 -20.76
N MET A 135 -14.67 6.77 -21.78
CA MET A 135 -14.95 8.22 -21.83
C MET A 135 -15.68 8.71 -20.58
N ASN A 136 -16.62 7.91 -20.06
CA ASN A 136 -17.31 8.27 -18.80
C ASN A 136 -16.34 8.38 -17.62
N SER A 137 -15.27 7.60 -17.61
CA SER A 137 -14.24 7.71 -16.56
C SER A 137 -13.51 9.05 -16.61
N ILE A 138 -13.38 9.66 -17.79
CA ILE A 138 -12.67 10.93 -17.98
C ILE A 138 -13.58 12.14 -17.88
N THR A 139 -14.76 12.10 -18.49
CA THR A 139 -15.72 13.21 -18.37
C THR A 139 -16.10 13.43 -16.91
N ASN A 140 -16.08 12.37 -16.11
CA ASN A 140 -16.39 12.43 -14.67
C ASN A 140 -15.15 12.57 -13.77
N ILE A 141 -13.94 12.77 -14.30
CA ILE A 141 -12.75 12.98 -13.45
C ILE A 141 -12.93 14.17 -12.50
N SER A 142 -13.52 15.26 -12.99
CA SER A 142 -13.79 16.44 -12.16
C SER A 142 -14.85 16.19 -11.09
N GLU A 143 -15.80 15.28 -11.35
CA GLU A 143 -16.88 14.95 -10.44
C GLU A 143 -16.51 13.81 -9.48
N ASN A 144 -15.70 12.86 -9.94
CA ASN A 144 -15.27 11.69 -9.14
C ASN A 144 -13.81 11.30 -9.39
N PRO A 145 -12.85 12.13 -8.98
CA PRO A 145 -11.42 11.84 -9.18
C PRO A 145 -10.95 10.57 -8.44
N VAL A 146 -11.62 10.22 -7.34
CA VAL A 146 -11.29 9.00 -6.57
C VAL A 146 -11.55 7.74 -7.39
N GLN A 147 -12.62 7.69 -8.18
CA GLN A 147 -12.93 6.51 -9.01
C GLN A 147 -11.89 6.30 -10.11
N PHE A 148 -11.39 7.38 -10.71
CA PHE A 148 -10.32 7.32 -11.69
C PHE A 148 -9.02 6.79 -11.06
N LEU A 149 -8.62 7.37 -9.93
CA LEU A 149 -7.45 6.93 -9.19
C LEU A 149 -7.57 5.47 -8.75
N LYS A 150 -8.76 5.04 -8.33
CA LYS A 150 -9.00 3.66 -7.95
C LYS A 150 -8.71 2.69 -9.10
N CYS A 151 -9.12 2.99 -10.32
CA CYS A 151 -8.77 2.18 -11.48
C CYS A 151 -7.25 2.14 -11.71
N LEU A 152 -6.57 3.27 -11.56
CA LEU A 152 -5.15 3.39 -11.86
C LEU A 152 -4.24 2.76 -10.79
N ILE A 153 -4.52 3.02 -9.50
CA ILE A 153 -3.60 2.69 -8.39
C ILE A 153 -4.16 1.67 -7.40
N ALA A 154 -5.33 1.11 -7.63
CA ALA A 154 -5.92 0.08 -6.77
C ALA A 154 -6.45 -1.11 -7.58
N THR A 155 -5.86 -1.39 -8.73
CA THR A 155 -6.07 -2.62 -9.50
C THR A 155 -4.75 -3.35 -9.65
N LYS A 156 -4.74 -4.65 -9.40
CA LYS A 156 -3.56 -5.50 -9.39
C LYS A 156 -3.87 -6.87 -10.02
N SER A 157 -2.87 -7.57 -10.53
CA SER A 157 -3.04 -8.93 -11.05
C SER A 157 -3.57 -9.89 -9.99
N MET A 158 -4.43 -10.84 -10.40
CA MET A 158 -4.94 -11.94 -9.55
C MET A 158 -3.83 -12.73 -8.85
N ALA A 159 -2.63 -12.79 -9.42
CA ALA A 159 -1.48 -13.43 -8.78
C ALA A 159 -1.15 -12.88 -7.38
N TRP A 160 -1.54 -11.64 -7.10
CA TRP A 160 -1.32 -10.94 -5.83
C TRP A 160 -2.54 -10.93 -4.89
N GLU A 161 -3.64 -11.60 -5.24
CA GLU A 161 -4.91 -11.57 -4.47
C GLU A 161 -4.71 -11.89 -2.99
N ARG A 162 -3.78 -12.80 -2.69
CA ARG A 162 -3.48 -13.19 -1.31
C ARG A 162 -2.84 -12.10 -0.45
N GLU A 163 -2.47 -10.97 -1.03
CA GLU A 163 -2.00 -9.82 -0.24
C GLU A 163 -3.13 -9.14 0.54
N GLU A 164 -4.38 -9.29 0.09
CA GLU A 164 -5.54 -8.64 0.69
C GLU A 164 -5.28 -7.16 0.99
N GLU A 165 -4.74 -6.46 -0.05
CA GLU A 165 -4.12 -5.15 0.12
C GLU A 165 -5.15 -4.03 0.31
N ILE A 166 -4.84 -3.14 1.25
CA ILE A 166 -5.43 -1.81 1.38
C ILE A 166 -4.33 -0.77 1.13
N ARG A 167 -4.62 0.24 0.32
CA ARG A 167 -3.74 1.38 0.06
C ARG A 167 -4.25 2.64 0.73
N ILE A 168 -3.46 3.22 1.60
CA ILE A 168 -3.63 4.59 2.06
C ILE A 168 -2.84 5.46 1.09
N THR A 169 -3.54 6.33 0.36
CA THR A 169 -2.90 7.25 -0.59
C THR A 169 -2.79 8.62 0.01
N LEU A 170 -1.65 9.25 -0.19
CA LEU A 170 -1.28 10.54 0.37
C LEU A 170 -0.99 11.51 -0.78
N TYR A 171 -1.19 12.82 -0.56
CA TYR A 171 -0.99 13.84 -1.59
C TYR A 171 0.45 13.96 -2.08
N SER A 172 1.41 13.42 -1.34
CA SER A 172 2.82 13.35 -1.77
C SER A 172 3.47 12.07 -1.27
N SER A 173 4.60 11.71 -1.89
CA SER A 173 5.48 10.66 -1.36
C SER A 173 6.35 11.21 -0.22
N GLY A 174 6.85 10.32 0.65
CA GLY A 174 7.77 10.70 1.72
C GLY A 174 7.46 10.11 3.09
N LEU A 175 8.03 10.75 4.11
CA LEU A 175 7.82 10.42 5.51
C LEU A 175 6.65 11.23 6.08
N PHE A 176 5.79 10.56 6.84
CA PHE A 176 4.64 11.17 7.51
C PHE A 176 4.63 10.76 8.98
N GLU A 177 4.40 11.73 9.84
CA GLU A 177 4.24 11.49 11.27
C GLU A 177 2.88 10.84 11.56
N ILE A 178 2.89 9.89 12.48
CA ILE A 178 1.70 9.21 12.97
C ILE A 178 1.67 9.23 14.49
N SER A 179 0.49 9.11 15.09
CA SER A 179 0.38 8.91 16.52
C SER A 179 1.06 7.60 16.95
N PRO A 180 1.81 7.58 18.08
CA PRO A 180 2.37 6.33 18.63
C PRO A 180 1.30 5.24 18.84
N GLU A 181 0.08 5.61 19.16
CA GLU A 181 -1.07 4.71 19.37
C GLU A 181 -1.53 4.03 18.07
N SER A 182 -1.07 4.52 16.90
CA SER A 182 -1.34 3.85 15.63
C SER A 182 -0.67 2.48 15.53
N VAL A 183 0.43 2.25 16.25
CA VAL A 183 1.14 0.97 16.28
C VAL A 183 0.73 0.19 17.51
N THR A 184 0.11 -0.98 17.32
CA THR A 184 -0.47 -1.79 18.41
C THR A 184 0.19 -3.15 18.58
N GLY A 185 0.94 -3.64 17.59
CA GLY A 185 1.63 -4.92 17.69
C GLY A 185 2.82 -5.06 16.75
N ILE A 186 3.76 -5.90 17.14
CA ILE A 186 4.89 -6.34 16.33
C ILE A 186 4.90 -7.86 16.30
N TYR A 187 4.96 -8.42 15.10
CA TYR A 187 5.02 -9.85 14.85
C TYR A 187 6.40 -10.20 14.31
N PHE A 188 7.09 -11.09 14.97
CA PHE A 188 8.42 -11.56 14.59
C PHE A 188 8.33 -12.78 13.68
N GLY A 189 9.05 -12.78 12.57
CA GLY A 189 9.07 -13.89 11.62
C GLY A 189 9.65 -15.17 12.21
N LEU A 190 9.34 -16.32 11.59
CA LEU A 190 9.75 -17.65 12.06
C LEU A 190 11.26 -17.79 12.27
N ARG A 191 12.07 -17.05 11.48
CA ARG A 191 13.54 -17.14 11.43
C ARG A 191 14.22 -15.86 11.88
N MET A 192 13.49 -14.96 12.52
CA MET A 192 14.06 -13.70 12.97
C MET A 192 15.10 -13.95 14.08
N PRO A 193 16.34 -13.38 13.97
CA PRO A 193 17.34 -13.50 14.99
C PRO A 193 16.89 -12.93 16.34
N GLU A 194 17.28 -13.56 17.44
CA GLU A 194 16.88 -13.10 18.79
C GLU A 194 17.43 -11.70 19.09
N SER A 195 18.66 -11.41 18.67
CA SER A 195 19.26 -10.07 18.80
C SER A 195 18.41 -8.96 18.16
N ASP A 196 17.79 -9.26 17.03
CA ASP A 196 16.98 -8.30 16.29
C ASP A 196 15.61 -8.08 16.96
N LYS A 197 15.05 -9.14 17.56
CA LYS A 197 13.83 -9.04 18.37
C LYS A 197 14.08 -8.19 19.61
N GLU A 198 15.17 -8.46 20.33
CA GLU A 198 15.57 -7.69 21.51
C GLU A 198 15.80 -6.21 21.16
N LEU A 199 16.43 -5.93 20.03
CA LEU A 199 16.63 -4.58 19.53
C LEU A 199 15.31 -3.84 19.35
N ILE A 200 14.33 -4.45 18.69
CA ILE A 200 13.01 -3.84 18.48
C ILE A 200 12.28 -3.64 19.82
N ILE A 201 12.24 -4.67 20.67
CA ILE A 201 11.57 -4.60 21.98
C ILE A 201 12.16 -3.47 22.84
N ASN A 202 13.48 -3.37 22.89
CA ASN A 202 14.16 -2.35 23.67
C ASN A 202 13.94 -0.94 23.11
N SER A 203 13.94 -0.79 21.79
CA SER A 203 13.72 0.49 21.12
C SER A 203 12.30 1.04 21.30
N LEU A 204 11.32 0.16 21.52
CA LEU A 204 9.92 0.53 21.74
C LEU A 204 9.51 0.43 23.21
N LYS A 205 10.47 0.31 24.13
CA LYS A 205 10.20 0.23 25.57
C LYS A 205 9.38 1.44 26.06
N GLY A 206 8.35 1.17 26.84
CA GLY A 206 7.44 2.19 27.36
C GLY A 206 6.24 2.50 26.46
N ARG A 207 6.16 1.92 25.26
CA ARG A 207 4.99 2.00 24.39
C ARG A 207 3.99 0.88 24.69
N ASN A 208 2.72 1.14 24.42
CA ASN A 208 1.66 0.12 24.56
C ASN A 208 1.59 -0.74 23.28
N VAL A 209 2.64 -1.53 23.04
CA VAL A 209 2.79 -2.40 21.85
C VAL A 209 2.88 -3.85 22.33
N LYS A 210 2.10 -4.74 21.71
CA LYS A 210 2.15 -6.18 21.96
C LYS A 210 3.15 -6.85 21.02
N TYR A 211 3.82 -7.89 21.50
CA TYR A 211 4.82 -8.62 20.72
C TYR A 211 4.38 -10.06 20.52
N TYR A 212 4.49 -10.53 19.29
CA TYR A 212 4.06 -11.86 18.88
C TYR A 212 5.19 -12.59 18.16
N GLN A 213 5.31 -13.89 18.40
CA GLN A 213 6.15 -14.78 17.61
C GLN A 213 5.30 -15.56 16.61
N MET A 214 5.66 -15.51 15.34
CA MET A 214 5.04 -16.38 14.33
C MET A 214 5.53 -17.82 14.52
N LYS A 215 4.62 -18.77 14.43
CA LYS A 215 4.87 -20.21 14.54
C LYS A 215 4.12 -20.95 13.44
N LEU A 216 4.56 -22.15 13.10
CA LEU A 216 3.74 -23.09 12.35
C LEU A 216 2.79 -23.82 13.30
N LYS A 217 1.55 -23.94 12.90
CA LYS A 217 0.60 -24.81 13.65
C LYS A 217 1.10 -26.26 13.61
N PRO A 218 0.93 -27.03 14.69
CA PRO A 218 1.30 -28.44 14.70
C PRO A 218 0.70 -29.20 13.51
N ASN A 219 1.53 -29.99 12.82
CA ASN A 219 1.12 -30.81 11.68
C ASN A 219 0.44 -30.03 10.54
N SER A 220 0.79 -28.77 10.35
CA SER A 220 0.17 -27.89 9.35
C SER A 220 1.23 -26.98 8.71
N TYR A 221 0.97 -26.52 7.49
CA TYR A 221 1.73 -25.44 6.84
C TYR A 221 1.23 -24.05 7.26
N LEU A 222 0.13 -23.96 8.00
CA LEU A 222 -0.48 -22.68 8.39
C LEU A 222 0.30 -22.00 9.51
N LEU A 223 0.37 -20.68 9.41
CA LEU A 223 0.95 -19.84 10.45
C LEU A 223 -0.05 -19.55 11.56
N GLU A 224 0.48 -19.34 12.75
CA GLU A 224 -0.21 -18.77 13.88
C GLU A 224 0.70 -17.78 14.62
N ALA A 225 0.10 -16.86 15.36
CA ALA A 225 0.82 -15.88 16.16
C ALA A 225 0.64 -16.19 17.66
N GLU A 226 1.74 -16.29 18.38
CA GLU A 226 1.76 -16.47 19.84
C GLU A 226 2.18 -15.15 20.49
N LEU A 227 1.39 -14.68 21.46
CA LEU A 227 1.74 -13.50 22.26
C LEU A 227 2.92 -13.84 23.18
N ILE A 228 3.99 -13.06 23.13
CA ILE A 228 5.19 -13.27 23.96
C ILE A 228 5.43 -12.13 24.96
N LYS A 229 4.83 -10.95 24.74
CA LYS A 229 4.92 -9.82 25.66
C LYS A 229 3.81 -8.79 25.38
#